data_e0bc8c9c1d98bfcdd1856b25757063b3
#
_entry.id   e0bc8c9c1d98bfcdd1856b25757063b3
#
_cell.length_a   1.000
_cell.length_b   1.000
_cell.length_c   1.000
_cell.angle_alpha   90.00
_cell.angle_beta   90.00
_cell.angle_gamma   90.00
#
_symmetry.space_group_name_H-M   'P 1'
#
loop_
_entity.id
_entity.type
_entity.pdbx_description
1 polymer ?
#
loop_
_entity_poly.entity_id
_entity_poly.type
_entity_poly.pdbx_seq_one_letter_code
_entity_poly.pdbx_strand_id
1 'polypeptide(L)'
;VERGLAMLSRAPRDVVLLGDMECHEPLDALVAPILATGARLHWIHGNHDADGGPEMWANLADPSRNPLTAAGALHGRVAVIGGLRVAGLGGTFRARVWTPPAPPRLRARAELPADIATLGPEWLPPARATLRASLSSMAIWAEDVERLAAQRADILVTHEAPSSHPAGMAVIEALARSMGAALIVHGHHHISYRARATDGLEVQGVGAAWGVDRHGVAHWPGEAERWLGRRPPGWEFAAD
;
A
#
# COMPACT_ATOMS: atom_id res chain seq x y z
N VAL A 1 -0.88 -16.30 7.01
CA VAL A 1 -1.80 -16.50 5.87
C VAL A 1 -2.56 -17.82 6.02
N GLU A 2 -1.89 -18.99 6.11
CA GLU A 2 -2.53 -20.32 6.18
C GLU A 2 -3.57 -20.43 7.29
N ARG A 3 -3.24 -19.98 8.51
CA ARG A 3 -4.18 -19.97 9.64
C ARG A 3 -5.43 -19.13 9.35
N GLY A 4 -5.26 -17.98 8.70
CA GLY A 4 -6.36 -17.11 8.32
C GLY A 4 -7.27 -17.78 7.27
N LEU A 5 -6.69 -18.37 6.23
CA LEU A 5 -7.46 -19.09 5.21
C LEU A 5 -8.26 -20.24 5.80
N ALA A 6 -7.71 -20.98 6.76
CA ALA A 6 -8.39 -22.08 7.44
C ALA A 6 -9.60 -21.63 8.28
N MET A 7 -9.67 -20.34 8.66
CA MET A 7 -10.79 -19.76 9.41
C MET A 7 -11.96 -19.34 8.52
N LEU A 8 -11.76 -19.26 7.20
CA LEU A 8 -12.79 -18.84 6.27
C LEU A 8 -13.78 -19.98 6.00
N SER A 9 -15.08 -19.70 6.11
CA SER A 9 -16.14 -20.63 5.71
C SER A 9 -16.21 -20.81 4.19
N ARG A 10 -15.65 -19.88 3.44
CA ARG A 10 -15.55 -19.89 1.96
C ARG A 10 -14.28 -19.18 1.51
N ALA A 11 -13.57 -19.78 0.57
CA ALA A 11 -12.39 -19.13 -0.04
C ALA A 11 -12.77 -17.80 -0.71
N PRO A 12 -11.98 -16.73 -0.51
CA PRO A 12 -12.17 -15.47 -1.21
C PRO A 12 -11.92 -15.66 -2.71
N ARG A 13 -12.59 -14.88 -3.55
CA ARG A 13 -12.30 -14.86 -4.99
C ARG A 13 -11.10 -14.01 -5.33
N ASP A 14 -10.92 -12.93 -4.58
CA ASP A 14 -9.87 -11.95 -4.77
C ASP A 14 -9.27 -11.62 -3.40
N VAL A 15 -7.95 -11.51 -3.35
CA VAL A 15 -7.19 -11.08 -2.17
C VAL A 15 -6.32 -9.90 -2.58
N VAL A 16 -6.29 -8.85 -1.77
CA VAL A 16 -5.44 -7.67 -1.99
C VAL A 16 -4.45 -7.56 -0.83
N LEU A 17 -3.15 -7.63 -1.12
CA LEU A 17 -2.08 -7.39 -0.15
C LEU A 17 -1.71 -5.91 -0.15
N LEU A 18 -1.56 -5.34 1.04
CA LEU A 18 -1.37 -3.90 1.24
C LEU A 18 0.10 -3.47 1.44
N GLY A 19 1.05 -4.32 1.08
CA GLY A 19 2.49 -4.04 1.17
C GLY A 19 3.16 -4.69 2.38
N ASP A 20 4.48 -4.49 2.46
CA ASP A 20 5.37 -5.06 3.47
C ASP A 20 5.29 -6.59 3.55
N MET A 21 5.36 -7.23 2.37
CA MET A 21 5.42 -8.69 2.27
C MET A 21 6.81 -9.23 2.60
N GLU A 22 7.85 -8.38 2.51
CA GLU A 22 9.24 -8.73 2.81
C GLU A 22 9.69 -10.04 2.13
N CYS A 23 9.54 -10.12 0.82
CA CYS A 23 9.69 -11.34 0.03
C CYS A 23 11.14 -11.87 0.04
N HIS A 24 11.48 -12.75 0.99
CA HIS A 24 12.75 -13.46 1.00
C HIS A 24 12.83 -14.59 -0.05
N GLU A 25 11.70 -14.94 -0.64
CA GLU A 25 11.52 -15.86 -1.76
C GLU A 25 10.51 -15.25 -2.75
N PRO A 26 10.38 -15.77 -4.00
CA PRO A 26 9.39 -15.25 -4.94
C PRO A 26 7.98 -15.17 -4.37
N LEU A 27 7.26 -14.09 -4.67
CA LEU A 27 5.89 -13.87 -4.16
C LEU A 27 4.97 -15.05 -4.47
N ASP A 28 5.08 -15.65 -5.66
CA ASP A 28 4.29 -16.84 -6.04
C ASP A 28 4.46 -17.99 -5.04
N ALA A 29 5.67 -18.20 -4.52
CA ALA A 29 5.95 -19.22 -3.51
C ALA A 29 5.39 -18.81 -2.13
N LEU A 30 5.62 -17.57 -1.73
CA LEU A 30 5.13 -17.04 -0.44
C LEU A 30 3.60 -17.10 -0.33
N VAL A 31 2.88 -16.85 -1.42
CA VAL A 31 1.40 -16.82 -1.45
C VAL A 31 0.77 -18.10 -2.02
N ALA A 32 1.56 -19.15 -2.24
CA ALA A 32 1.05 -20.43 -2.75
C ALA A 32 -0.19 -20.95 -2.02
N PRO A 33 -0.32 -20.82 -0.68
CA PRO A 33 -1.55 -21.23 0.02
C PRO A 33 -2.79 -20.43 -0.40
N ILE A 34 -2.63 -19.15 -0.74
CA ILE A 34 -3.74 -18.31 -1.27
C ILE A 34 -4.10 -18.78 -2.67
N LEU A 35 -3.10 -18.94 -3.54
CA LEU A 35 -3.29 -19.36 -4.92
C LEU A 35 -3.94 -20.74 -5.02
N ALA A 36 -3.62 -21.66 -4.12
CA ALA A 36 -4.20 -22.99 -4.02
C ALA A 36 -5.71 -22.99 -3.75
N THR A 37 -6.27 -21.90 -3.20
CA THR A 37 -7.72 -21.72 -3.03
C THR A 37 -8.45 -21.34 -4.32
N GLY A 38 -7.72 -21.05 -5.39
CA GLY A 38 -8.25 -20.47 -6.62
C GLY A 38 -8.50 -18.97 -6.57
N ALA A 39 -8.08 -18.30 -5.50
CA ALA A 39 -8.19 -16.86 -5.38
C ALA A 39 -7.21 -16.14 -6.32
N ARG A 40 -7.65 -15.01 -6.89
CA ARG A 40 -6.77 -14.10 -7.61
C ARG A 40 -6.08 -13.19 -6.60
N LEU A 41 -4.78 -13.04 -6.75
CA LEU A 41 -4.00 -12.16 -5.91
C LEU A 41 -3.79 -10.82 -6.60
N HIS A 42 -3.99 -9.75 -5.82
CA HIS A 42 -3.64 -8.38 -6.17
C HIS A 42 -2.75 -7.83 -5.07
N TRP A 43 -1.85 -6.90 -5.40
CA TRP A 43 -0.93 -6.38 -4.41
C TRP A 43 -0.41 -4.99 -4.75
N ILE A 44 -0.06 -4.25 -3.71
CA ILE A 44 0.79 -3.08 -3.74
C ILE A 44 2.01 -3.34 -2.87
N HIS A 45 3.11 -2.65 -3.13
CA HIS A 45 4.29 -2.72 -2.26
C HIS A 45 4.20 -1.73 -1.10
N GLY A 46 4.91 -2.01 -0.02
CA GLY A 46 5.12 -1.13 1.11
C GLY A 46 6.52 -0.51 1.13
N ASN A 47 6.97 -0.13 2.31
CA ASN A 47 8.29 0.48 2.49
C ASN A 47 9.37 -0.51 2.92
N HIS A 48 8.99 -1.70 3.36
CA HIS A 48 9.94 -2.76 3.75
C HIS A 48 10.23 -3.77 2.65
N ASP A 49 9.55 -3.71 1.51
CA ASP A 49 9.66 -4.69 0.42
C ASP A 49 10.98 -4.67 -0.36
N ALA A 50 11.94 -3.78 -0.01
CA ALA A 50 13.30 -3.81 -0.52
C ALA A 50 14.36 -3.58 0.57
N ASP A 51 14.04 -3.74 1.84
CA ASP A 51 14.99 -3.56 2.96
C ASP A 51 16.14 -4.58 2.87
N GLY A 52 15.88 -5.78 2.37
CA GLY A 52 16.89 -6.80 2.04
C GLY A 52 17.65 -6.54 0.73
N GLY A 53 17.41 -5.39 0.08
CA GLY A 53 18.11 -5.00 -1.14
C GLY A 53 17.43 -5.42 -2.44
N PRO A 54 18.15 -5.32 -3.59
CA PRO A 54 17.58 -5.56 -4.91
C PRO A 54 17.00 -6.97 -5.10
N GLU A 55 17.53 -7.96 -4.41
CA GLU A 55 17.05 -9.34 -4.50
C GLU A 55 15.65 -9.50 -3.89
N MET A 56 15.42 -8.91 -2.71
CA MET A 56 14.10 -8.89 -2.08
C MET A 56 13.07 -8.18 -2.98
N TRP A 57 13.45 -7.05 -3.57
CA TRP A 57 12.59 -6.37 -4.53
C TRP A 57 12.31 -7.22 -5.77
N ALA A 58 13.30 -7.92 -6.31
CA ALA A 58 13.11 -8.80 -7.45
C ALA A 58 12.19 -9.99 -7.12
N ASN A 59 12.27 -10.52 -5.89
CA ASN A 59 11.37 -11.57 -5.44
C ASN A 59 9.90 -11.12 -5.41
N LEU A 60 9.65 -9.83 -5.18
CA LEU A 60 8.29 -9.27 -5.25
C LEU A 60 7.92 -8.89 -6.69
N ALA A 61 8.76 -8.16 -7.39
CA ALA A 61 8.37 -7.36 -8.54
C ALA A 61 8.77 -7.94 -9.91
N ASP A 62 9.69 -8.91 -9.96
CA ASP A 62 10.13 -9.51 -11.22
C ASP A 62 9.08 -10.50 -11.77
N PRO A 63 8.46 -10.21 -12.94
CA PRO A 63 7.47 -11.10 -13.53
C PRO A 63 8.01 -12.47 -13.90
N SER A 64 9.31 -12.60 -14.16
CA SER A 64 9.92 -13.90 -14.48
C SER A 64 9.98 -14.84 -13.27
N ARG A 65 10.04 -14.26 -12.06
CA ARG A 65 9.98 -14.99 -10.78
C ARG A 65 8.55 -15.24 -10.32
N ASN A 66 7.61 -14.41 -10.75
CA ASN A 66 6.23 -14.37 -10.27
C ASN A 66 5.20 -14.43 -11.42
N PRO A 67 5.25 -15.47 -12.28
CA PRO A 67 4.35 -15.57 -13.43
C PRO A 67 2.87 -15.64 -13.06
N LEU A 68 2.50 -16.06 -11.84
CA LEU A 68 1.13 -16.17 -11.39
C LEU A 68 0.59 -14.86 -10.78
N THR A 69 1.44 -14.10 -10.08
CA THR A 69 1.01 -12.91 -9.32
C THR A 69 1.40 -11.58 -9.96
N ALA A 70 2.32 -11.56 -10.92
CA ALA A 70 2.80 -10.32 -11.55
C ALA A 70 1.68 -9.46 -12.16
N ALA A 71 0.68 -10.09 -12.78
CA ALA A 71 -0.47 -9.38 -13.34
C ALA A 71 -1.34 -8.68 -12.28
N GLY A 72 -1.23 -9.10 -11.02
CA GLY A 72 -1.94 -8.54 -9.87
C GLY A 72 -1.32 -7.29 -9.26
N ALA A 73 -0.14 -6.85 -9.72
CA ALA A 73 0.48 -5.61 -9.26
C ALA A 73 -0.42 -4.40 -9.56
N LEU A 74 -0.82 -3.66 -8.52
CA LEU A 74 -1.79 -2.56 -8.63
C LEU A 74 -1.15 -1.17 -8.61
N HIS A 75 0.09 -1.02 -8.15
CA HIS A 75 0.72 0.29 -8.02
C HIS A 75 0.62 1.13 -9.31
N GLY A 76 0.05 2.34 -9.20
CA GLY A 76 -0.14 3.27 -10.32
C GLY A 76 -1.19 2.83 -11.35
N ARG A 77 -2.06 1.85 -11.03
CA ARG A 77 -3.07 1.31 -11.94
C ARG A 77 -4.44 1.20 -11.28
N VAL A 78 -5.46 1.06 -12.12
CA VAL A 78 -6.82 0.69 -11.75
C VAL A 78 -7.16 -0.66 -12.36
N ALA A 79 -7.67 -1.58 -11.56
CA ALA A 79 -8.14 -2.89 -11.99
C ALA A 79 -9.59 -3.13 -11.55
N VAL A 80 -10.31 -4.01 -12.24
CA VAL A 80 -11.65 -4.44 -11.80
C VAL A 80 -11.50 -5.67 -10.91
N ILE A 81 -11.80 -5.52 -9.63
CA ILE A 81 -11.70 -6.54 -8.60
C ILE A 81 -13.08 -6.71 -7.96
N GLY A 82 -13.65 -7.90 -8.02
CA GLY A 82 -14.98 -8.15 -7.47
C GLY A 82 -16.09 -7.26 -8.04
N GLY A 83 -15.93 -6.78 -9.28
CA GLY A 83 -16.87 -5.87 -9.95
C GLY A 83 -16.67 -4.39 -9.62
N LEU A 84 -15.69 -4.02 -8.79
CA LEU A 84 -15.35 -2.65 -8.44
C LEU A 84 -14.02 -2.23 -9.09
N ARG A 85 -13.91 -0.96 -9.43
CA ARG A 85 -12.65 -0.34 -9.87
C ARG A 85 -11.79 -0.07 -8.65
N VAL A 86 -10.69 -0.77 -8.52
CA VAL A 86 -9.74 -0.64 -7.42
C VAL A 86 -8.45 -0.04 -7.94
N ALA A 87 -8.09 1.12 -7.43
CA ALA A 87 -6.82 1.79 -7.68
C ALA A 87 -5.80 1.39 -6.63
N GLY A 88 -4.51 1.28 -7.00
CA GLY A 88 -3.44 0.97 -6.08
C GLY A 88 -2.34 2.02 -6.05
N LEU A 89 -1.94 2.47 -4.86
CA LEU A 89 -0.79 3.33 -4.62
C LEU A 89 0.09 2.72 -3.54
N GLY A 90 1.12 1.96 -3.94
CA GLY A 90 2.11 1.39 -3.04
C GLY A 90 3.18 2.37 -2.62
N GLY A 91 3.95 2.01 -1.58
CA GLY A 91 5.05 2.78 -1.05
C GLY A 91 4.65 3.82 -0.01
N THR A 92 5.64 4.62 0.40
CA THR A 92 5.47 5.69 1.38
C THR A 92 6.10 6.99 0.89
N PHE A 93 5.73 8.12 1.51
CA PHE A 93 6.39 9.40 1.24
C PHE A 93 7.82 9.38 1.79
N ARG A 94 8.78 9.78 0.95
CA ARG A 94 10.20 9.84 1.29
C ARG A 94 10.71 11.26 1.18
N ALA A 95 11.33 11.78 2.23
CA ALA A 95 11.75 13.19 2.32
C ALA A 95 12.65 13.66 1.16
N ARG A 96 13.41 12.75 0.54
CA ARG A 96 14.23 13.06 -0.64
C ARG A 96 13.41 13.23 -1.92
N VAL A 97 12.22 12.66 -1.98
CA VAL A 97 11.30 12.71 -3.11
C VAL A 97 10.17 13.68 -2.83
N TRP A 98 9.41 13.41 -1.79
CA TRP A 98 8.24 14.20 -1.44
C TRP A 98 7.85 14.00 0.03
N THR A 99 7.54 15.09 0.73
CA THR A 99 6.94 15.08 2.07
C THR A 99 5.77 16.07 2.08
N PRO A 100 4.52 15.60 1.85
CA PRO A 100 3.34 16.46 1.96
C PRO A 100 3.23 17.10 3.37
N PRO A 101 2.67 18.32 3.50
CA PRO A 101 1.99 19.10 2.45
C PRO A 101 2.95 19.95 1.58
N ALA A 102 4.26 19.88 1.80
CA ALA A 102 5.21 20.60 0.95
C ALA A 102 5.14 20.06 -0.50
N PRO A 103 5.47 20.90 -1.50
CA PRO A 103 5.57 20.43 -2.88
C PRO A 103 6.65 19.35 -3.03
N PRO A 104 6.52 18.43 -4.00
CA PRO A 104 7.53 17.41 -4.25
C PRO A 104 8.88 18.04 -4.61
N ARG A 105 9.96 17.50 -4.03
CA ARG A 105 11.33 17.87 -4.36
C ARG A 105 11.74 17.29 -5.71
N LEU A 106 11.26 16.08 -6.00
CA LEU A 106 11.39 15.39 -7.28
C LEU A 106 9.99 14.96 -7.71
N ARG A 107 9.56 15.31 -8.92
CA ARG A 107 8.22 15.01 -9.40
C ARG A 107 8.13 13.66 -10.10
N ALA A 108 9.18 13.30 -10.82
CA ALA A 108 9.23 12.08 -11.63
C ALA A 108 10.52 11.30 -11.39
N ARG A 109 10.47 9.99 -11.58
CA ARG A 109 11.62 9.09 -11.42
C ARG A 109 12.79 9.47 -12.34
N ALA A 110 12.50 10.09 -13.49
CA ALA A 110 13.51 10.60 -14.41
C ALA A 110 14.39 11.73 -13.82
N GLU A 111 13.90 12.41 -12.79
CA GLU A 111 14.63 13.46 -12.07
C GLU A 111 15.60 12.88 -11.02
N LEU A 112 15.54 11.57 -10.75
CA LEU A 112 16.43 10.93 -9.79
C LEU A 112 17.88 11.02 -10.30
N PRO A 113 18.80 11.73 -9.59
CA PRO A 113 20.14 11.95 -10.08
C PRO A 113 20.92 10.63 -10.20
N ALA A 114 21.87 10.59 -11.11
CA ALA A 114 22.77 9.44 -11.28
C ALA A 114 23.54 9.14 -9.98
N ASP A 115 24.05 10.19 -9.31
CA ASP A 115 24.59 10.10 -7.95
C ASP A 115 23.59 10.58 -6.93
N ILE A 116 22.95 9.65 -6.22
CA ILE A 116 21.98 9.94 -5.17
C ILE A 116 22.59 10.59 -3.92
N ALA A 117 23.92 10.59 -3.77
CA ALA A 117 24.59 11.31 -2.69
C ALA A 117 24.35 12.82 -2.77
N THR A 118 24.06 13.35 -3.96
CA THR A 118 23.72 14.77 -4.17
C THR A 118 22.41 15.19 -3.53
N LEU A 119 21.54 14.23 -3.17
CA LEU A 119 20.28 14.49 -2.47
C LEU A 119 20.47 14.80 -0.97
N GLY A 120 21.72 14.80 -0.50
CA GLY A 120 22.08 15.09 0.88
C GLY A 120 22.20 13.84 1.77
N PRO A 121 22.74 14.00 2.98
CA PRO A 121 22.90 12.89 3.90
C PRO A 121 21.52 12.42 4.36
N GLU A 122 21.25 11.14 4.19
CA GLU A 122 20.34 10.40 5.02
C GLU A 122 21.18 9.47 5.90
N TRP A 123 20.78 9.35 7.15
CA TRP A 123 21.44 8.44 8.06
C TRP A 123 21.27 7.01 7.57
N LEU A 124 22.40 6.34 7.48
CA LEU A 124 22.62 4.96 7.10
C LEU A 124 22.30 4.61 5.64
N PRO A 125 23.30 4.57 4.80
CA PRO A 125 23.15 3.89 3.54
C PRO A 125 23.24 2.38 3.76
N PRO A 126 22.20 1.64 3.49
CA PRO A 126 22.38 0.44 2.74
C PRO A 126 23.14 0.83 1.46
N ALA A 127 23.82 -0.11 0.82
CA ALA A 127 24.60 0.19 -0.37
C ALA A 127 23.86 1.16 -1.29
N ARG A 128 24.54 2.12 -1.94
CA ARG A 128 23.94 3.16 -2.81
C ARG A 128 22.89 2.60 -3.79
N ALA A 129 23.11 1.35 -4.26
CA ALA A 129 22.16 0.66 -5.12
C ALA A 129 20.82 0.36 -4.42
N THR A 130 20.85 -0.07 -3.15
CA THR A 130 19.63 -0.34 -2.37
C THR A 130 18.86 0.94 -2.08
N LEU A 131 19.56 2.03 -1.72
CA LEU A 131 18.91 3.32 -1.53
C LEU A 131 18.28 3.83 -2.83
N ARG A 132 18.97 3.69 -3.99
CA ARG A 132 18.41 4.06 -5.28
C ARG A 132 17.17 3.25 -5.62
N ALA A 133 17.21 1.93 -5.43
CA ALA A 133 16.07 1.05 -5.62
C ALA A 133 14.90 1.43 -4.70
N SER A 134 15.18 1.70 -3.43
CA SER A 134 14.18 2.18 -2.47
C SER A 134 13.52 3.48 -2.91
N LEU A 135 14.29 4.48 -3.34
CA LEU A 135 13.73 5.75 -3.80
C LEU A 135 12.95 5.60 -5.11
N SER A 136 13.44 4.81 -6.07
CA SER A 136 12.77 4.65 -7.36
C SER A 136 11.49 3.81 -7.29
N SER A 137 11.47 2.78 -6.42
CA SER A 137 10.42 1.77 -6.41
C SER A 137 9.44 1.91 -5.25
N MET A 138 9.91 2.31 -4.05
CA MET A 138 9.06 2.36 -2.85
C MET A 138 8.68 3.77 -2.40
N ALA A 139 9.26 4.81 -2.99
CA ALA A 139 8.76 6.16 -2.74
C ALA A 139 7.49 6.43 -3.54
N ILE A 140 6.55 7.14 -2.94
CA ILE A 140 5.41 7.73 -3.65
C ILE A 140 5.91 8.95 -4.42
N TRP A 141 5.71 8.95 -5.73
CA TRP A 141 6.08 10.02 -6.64
C TRP A 141 4.86 10.84 -7.06
N ALA A 142 5.06 12.13 -7.34
CA ALA A 142 3.98 12.98 -7.83
C ALA A 142 3.41 12.46 -9.15
N GLU A 143 4.24 11.94 -10.04
CA GLU A 143 3.81 11.32 -11.30
C GLU A 143 2.86 10.13 -11.12
N ASP A 144 3.01 9.33 -10.03
CA ASP A 144 2.10 8.22 -9.72
C ASP A 144 0.74 8.73 -9.26
N VAL A 145 0.74 9.74 -8.40
CA VAL A 145 -0.48 10.39 -7.90
C VAL A 145 -1.23 11.08 -9.05
N GLU A 146 -0.52 11.84 -9.90
CA GLU A 146 -1.09 12.52 -11.06
C GLU A 146 -1.69 11.54 -12.07
N ARG A 147 -1.00 10.43 -12.33
CA ARG A 147 -1.48 9.37 -13.23
C ARG A 147 -2.75 8.72 -12.72
N LEU A 148 -2.84 8.45 -11.42
CA LEU A 148 -4.04 7.89 -10.81
C LEU A 148 -5.17 8.92 -10.75
N ALA A 149 -4.89 10.17 -10.41
CA ALA A 149 -5.88 11.25 -10.33
C ALA A 149 -6.64 11.48 -11.64
N ALA A 150 -6.03 11.14 -12.79
CA ALA A 150 -6.67 11.19 -14.12
C ALA A 150 -7.64 10.02 -14.37
N GLN A 151 -7.75 9.06 -13.48
CA GLN A 151 -8.57 7.86 -13.62
C GLN A 151 -9.76 7.88 -12.65
N ARG A 152 -10.68 6.92 -12.80
CA ARG A 152 -11.81 6.71 -11.89
C ARG A 152 -11.65 5.40 -11.14
N ALA A 153 -11.94 5.44 -9.84
CA ALA A 153 -11.95 4.26 -8.99
C ALA A 153 -13.13 4.32 -8.01
N ASP A 154 -13.56 3.17 -7.52
CA ASP A 154 -14.56 3.02 -6.48
C ASP A 154 -13.87 2.84 -5.11
N ILE A 155 -12.69 2.22 -5.12
CA ILE A 155 -11.82 2.00 -3.96
C ILE A 155 -10.39 2.43 -4.31
N LEU A 156 -9.72 3.11 -3.39
CA LEU A 156 -8.28 3.36 -3.42
C LEU A 156 -7.60 2.51 -2.35
N VAL A 157 -6.72 1.60 -2.75
CA VAL A 157 -5.85 0.88 -1.81
C VAL A 157 -4.48 1.53 -1.78
N THR A 158 -3.96 1.82 -0.58
CA THR A 158 -2.67 2.46 -0.37
C THR A 158 -1.86 1.71 0.68
N HIS A 159 -0.54 1.82 0.62
CA HIS A 159 0.26 1.43 1.77
C HIS A 159 0.26 2.55 2.80
N GLU A 160 0.52 3.78 2.38
CA GLU A 160 0.51 4.98 3.22
C GLU A 160 -0.91 5.37 3.67
N ALA A 161 -1.04 5.94 4.88
CA ALA A 161 -2.31 6.32 5.46
C ALA A 161 -2.79 7.72 5.01
N PRO A 162 -4.11 7.93 4.90
CA PRO A 162 -4.72 9.27 4.83
C PRO A 162 -4.70 9.96 6.19
N SER A 163 -5.10 11.23 6.25
CA SER A 163 -5.06 12.06 7.47
C SER A 163 -6.03 11.62 8.59
N SER A 164 -6.81 10.57 8.38
CA SER A 164 -7.55 9.89 9.45
C SER A 164 -6.61 9.17 10.44
N HIS A 165 -5.37 8.89 10.05
CA HIS A 165 -4.31 8.46 10.95
C HIS A 165 -3.45 9.64 11.39
N PRO A 166 -2.98 9.73 12.67
CA PRO A 166 -2.18 10.87 13.14
C PRO A 166 -0.90 11.15 12.36
N ALA A 167 -0.30 10.12 11.77
CA ALA A 167 0.87 10.24 10.91
C ALA A 167 0.54 10.18 9.41
N GLY A 168 -0.75 10.22 9.05
CA GLY A 168 -1.18 10.09 7.66
C GLY A 168 -1.12 11.40 6.87
N MET A 169 -1.34 11.31 5.57
CA MET A 169 -1.13 12.38 4.60
C MET A 169 -2.41 12.75 3.84
N ALA A 170 -2.82 14.03 3.93
CA ALA A 170 -4.03 14.55 3.28
C ALA A 170 -4.05 14.42 1.75
N VAL A 171 -2.89 14.26 1.12
CA VAL A 171 -2.81 14.02 -0.32
C VAL A 171 -3.44 12.68 -0.74
N ILE A 172 -3.49 11.70 0.16
CA ILE A 172 -4.11 10.39 -0.12
C ILE A 172 -5.63 10.53 -0.27
N GLU A 173 -6.29 11.26 0.64
CA GLU A 173 -7.72 11.49 0.50
C GLU A 173 -8.05 12.46 -0.64
N ALA A 174 -7.17 13.43 -0.94
CA ALA A 174 -7.34 14.28 -2.11
C ALA A 174 -7.29 13.46 -3.40
N LEU A 175 -6.39 12.48 -3.50
CA LEU A 175 -6.34 11.52 -4.60
C LEU A 175 -7.63 10.70 -4.69
N ALA A 176 -8.09 10.11 -3.57
CA ALA A 176 -9.33 9.33 -3.55
C ALA A 176 -10.52 10.15 -4.07
N ARG A 177 -10.67 11.40 -3.61
CA ARG A 177 -11.73 12.32 -4.07
C ARG A 177 -11.63 12.64 -5.56
N SER A 178 -10.41 12.89 -6.09
CA SER A 178 -10.23 13.17 -7.52
C SER A 178 -10.63 11.99 -8.39
N MET A 179 -10.43 10.78 -7.90
CA MET A 179 -10.83 9.54 -8.59
C MET A 179 -12.33 9.21 -8.42
N GLY A 180 -13.01 9.84 -7.46
CA GLY A 180 -14.40 9.51 -7.08
C GLY A 180 -14.48 8.23 -6.24
N ALA A 181 -13.40 7.82 -5.58
CA ALA A 181 -13.40 6.67 -4.69
C ALA A 181 -14.17 6.98 -3.40
N ALA A 182 -15.02 6.05 -2.97
CA ALA A 182 -15.81 6.16 -1.75
C ALA A 182 -15.11 5.53 -0.54
N LEU A 183 -14.09 4.70 -0.76
CA LEU A 183 -13.36 3.99 0.28
C LEU A 183 -11.86 4.05 0.02
N ILE A 184 -11.09 4.35 1.07
CA ILE A 184 -9.65 4.12 1.14
C ILE A 184 -9.40 2.92 2.05
N VAL A 185 -8.56 1.97 1.61
CA VAL A 185 -8.05 0.87 2.45
C VAL A 185 -6.54 1.00 2.52
N HIS A 186 -5.96 1.03 3.73
CA HIS A 186 -4.51 1.20 3.87
C HIS A 186 -3.87 0.30 4.92
N GLY A 187 -2.56 0.06 4.79
CA GLY A 187 -1.71 -0.65 5.73
C GLY A 187 -0.79 0.26 6.54
N HIS A 188 0.49 -0.10 6.59
CA HIS A 188 1.66 0.63 7.10
C HIS A 188 1.70 0.85 8.62
N HIS A 189 0.64 1.36 9.23
CA HIS A 189 0.65 1.75 10.65
C HIS A 189 0.23 0.64 11.61
N HIS A 190 -0.01 -0.57 11.12
CA HIS A 190 -0.32 -1.77 11.89
C HIS A 190 -1.49 -1.60 12.86
N ILE A 191 -2.51 -0.86 12.44
CA ILE A 191 -3.72 -0.65 13.24
C ILE A 191 -4.99 -0.75 12.41
N SER A 192 -5.96 -1.52 12.90
CA SER A 192 -7.28 -1.65 12.30
C SER A 192 -8.21 -0.59 12.88
N TYR A 193 -8.83 0.19 12.00
CA TYR A 193 -9.85 1.16 12.36
C TYR A 193 -10.73 1.49 11.17
N ARG A 194 -11.89 2.05 11.46
CA ARG A 194 -12.72 2.69 10.44
C ARG A 194 -12.98 4.13 10.79
N ALA A 195 -12.91 4.99 9.80
CA ALA A 195 -13.22 6.40 9.93
C ALA A 195 -14.01 6.89 8.72
N ARG A 196 -14.81 7.94 8.92
CA ARG A 196 -15.60 8.58 7.87
C ARG A 196 -15.41 10.08 7.93
N ALA A 197 -15.11 10.68 6.79
CA ALA A 197 -15.05 12.12 6.63
C ALA A 197 -16.47 12.71 6.50
N THR A 198 -16.60 14.02 6.71
CA THR A 198 -17.89 14.73 6.61
C THR A 198 -18.52 14.70 5.22
N ASP A 199 -17.72 14.53 4.16
CA ASP A 199 -18.16 14.37 2.78
C ASP A 199 -18.54 12.92 2.41
N GLY A 200 -18.46 11.99 3.38
CA GLY A 200 -18.84 10.61 3.22
C GLY A 200 -17.71 9.67 2.78
N LEU A 201 -16.49 10.17 2.51
CA LEU A 201 -15.34 9.32 2.22
C LEU A 201 -15.03 8.41 3.42
N GLU A 202 -15.00 7.10 3.18
CA GLU A 202 -14.67 6.12 4.21
C GLU A 202 -13.20 5.73 4.16
N VAL A 203 -12.64 5.41 5.32
CA VAL A 203 -11.28 4.91 5.47
C VAL A 203 -11.32 3.65 6.32
N GLN A 204 -10.54 2.67 5.89
CA GLN A 204 -10.28 1.44 6.63
C GLN A 204 -8.78 1.24 6.76
N GLY A 205 -8.24 1.41 7.95
CA GLY A 205 -6.92 0.94 8.33
C GLY A 205 -6.95 -0.56 8.55
N VAL A 206 -5.90 -1.24 8.16
CA VAL A 206 -5.74 -2.70 8.33
C VAL A 206 -4.45 -2.97 9.08
N GLY A 207 -4.55 -3.65 10.22
CA GLY A 207 -3.43 -4.03 11.06
C GLY A 207 -2.54 -5.10 10.41
N ALA A 208 -1.35 -5.29 11.01
CA ALA A 208 -0.40 -6.27 10.52
C ALA A 208 -0.99 -7.68 10.55
N ALA A 209 -0.92 -8.37 9.42
CA ALA A 209 -1.44 -9.71 9.20
C ALA A 209 -2.95 -9.90 9.42
N TRP A 210 -3.74 -8.82 9.58
CA TRP A 210 -5.20 -8.92 9.64
C TRP A 210 -5.79 -9.22 8.26
N GLY A 211 -6.85 -10.01 8.25
CA GLY A 211 -7.68 -10.24 7.06
C GLY A 211 -9.05 -9.64 7.24
N VAL A 212 -9.37 -8.63 6.45
CA VAL A 212 -10.64 -7.89 6.51
C VAL A 212 -11.29 -7.83 5.14
N ASP A 213 -12.59 -7.77 5.07
CA ASP A 213 -13.29 -7.50 3.82
C ASP A 213 -13.52 -6.00 3.60
N ARG A 214 -14.07 -5.65 2.44
CA ARG A 214 -14.37 -4.26 2.07
C ARG A 214 -15.39 -3.57 2.98
N HIS A 215 -16.12 -4.32 3.80
CA HIS A 215 -17.09 -3.79 4.75
C HIS A 215 -16.47 -3.63 6.15
N GLY A 216 -15.18 -3.97 6.32
CA GLY A 216 -14.46 -3.90 7.58
C GLY A 216 -14.71 -5.08 8.51
N VAL A 217 -15.35 -6.13 8.01
CA VAL A 217 -15.52 -7.37 8.79
C VAL A 217 -14.20 -8.10 8.84
N ALA A 218 -13.68 -8.32 10.05
CA ALA A 218 -12.48 -9.11 10.25
C ALA A 218 -12.81 -10.61 10.10
N HIS A 219 -12.09 -11.26 9.20
CA HIS A 219 -12.21 -12.70 8.96
C HIS A 219 -11.19 -13.50 9.76
N TRP A 220 -10.03 -12.90 10.03
CA TRP A 220 -9.04 -13.44 10.97
C TRP A 220 -8.26 -12.30 11.62
N PRO A 221 -7.89 -12.44 12.90
CA PRO A 221 -7.05 -11.49 13.59
C PRO A 221 -5.59 -11.64 13.17
N GLY A 222 -4.88 -10.53 13.09
CA GLY A 222 -3.45 -10.47 12.94
C GLY A 222 -2.74 -10.22 14.26
N GLU A 223 -1.73 -9.35 14.23
CA GLU A 223 -0.98 -8.97 15.41
C GLU A 223 -1.80 -8.08 16.36
N ALA A 224 -1.41 -8.05 17.63
CA ALA A 224 -2.03 -7.16 18.61
C ALA A 224 -1.74 -5.69 18.25
N GLU A 225 -2.77 -4.85 18.35
CA GLU A 225 -2.73 -3.46 17.94
C GLU A 225 -2.83 -2.52 19.13
N ARG A 226 -2.20 -1.35 18.97
CA ARG A 226 -2.33 -0.27 19.93
C ARG A 226 -2.42 1.07 19.22
N TRP A 227 -3.55 1.74 19.38
CA TRP A 227 -3.69 3.11 18.89
C TRP A 227 -2.73 4.05 19.63
N LEU A 228 -1.85 4.72 18.88
CA LEU A 228 -0.90 5.67 19.42
C LEU A 228 -1.31 7.08 18.98
N GLY A 229 -1.69 7.90 19.96
CA GLY A 229 -2.01 9.31 19.73
C GLY A 229 -3.51 9.63 19.80
N ARG A 230 -3.85 10.87 19.39
CA ARG A 230 -5.25 11.34 19.34
C ARG A 230 -5.86 10.99 17.98
N ARG A 231 -7.15 10.69 17.99
CA ARG A 231 -7.92 10.58 16.74
C ARG A 231 -7.95 11.95 16.06
N PRO A 232 -7.53 12.06 14.79
CA PRO A 232 -7.47 13.35 14.09
C PRO A 232 -8.86 14.01 13.97
N PRO A 233 -8.94 15.36 14.01
CA PRO A 233 -10.20 16.05 13.80
C PRO A 233 -10.70 15.94 12.35
N GLY A 234 -12.01 16.09 12.16
CA GLY A 234 -12.64 15.98 10.84
C GLY A 234 -12.98 14.57 10.40
N TRP A 235 -12.77 13.58 11.27
CA TRP A 235 -13.09 12.19 11.05
C TRP A 235 -13.99 11.64 12.16
N GLU A 236 -15.04 10.95 11.75
CA GLU A 236 -15.88 10.14 12.65
C GLU A 236 -15.32 8.72 12.64
N PHE A 237 -14.99 8.19 13.82
CA PHE A 237 -14.48 6.84 13.98
C PHE A 237 -15.61 5.91 14.40
N ALA A 238 -15.62 4.71 13.82
CA ALA A 238 -16.50 3.66 14.31
C ALA A 238 -16.18 3.36 15.79
N ALA A 239 -17.18 2.95 16.55
CA ALA A 239 -16.96 2.42 17.89
C ALA A 239 -16.12 1.15 17.81
N ASP A 240 -15.19 1.01 18.77
CA ASP A 240 -14.33 -0.16 18.92
C ASP A 240 -15.15 -1.40 19.28
#